data_dd4eb48943a171d5319efdfbe9d9b764
#
_entry.id   dd4eb48943a171d5319efdfbe9d9b764
#
_cell.length_a   1.000
_cell.length_b   1.000
_cell.length_c   1.000
_cell.angle_alpha   90.00
_cell.angle_beta   90.00
_cell.angle_gamma   90.00
#
_symmetry.space_group_name_H-M   'P 1'
#
loop_
_entity.id
_entity.type
_entity.pdbx_description
1 polymer ?
#
loop_
_entity_poly.entity_id
_entity_poly.type
_entity_poly.pdbx_seq_one_letter_code
_entity_poly.pdbx_strand_id
1 'polypeptide(L)'
;MLDCAQSWRLIEDHPVLLELRVENYAVIDSLSVEFAPGLNLLTGETGAGKSILIDALALLLGDKASTEMVRHGAGKTVVSGVFEADEAALKPVLEENGVEPEDSHIIVKREIAVSGKGRVFVNNQPATVALLRQLAPVLASIHAQNETILAFDGPARLGLLDTYAGNHLDELLAKYQAWTSIKDRMAELERDEQDRLRMVDLWSFQKKEIESAQLQPGEDQKLETEKRVLANAEKLYAASMAAYDSLYDAEASVIANLGVARKHLEELARFDPKFQESLTALLTARAAVEDVSATVRDYAEAIDASPERLAEVEDRLALLDRLKRKYGATVDDVITYGEDVARKLNELENKEEIMAGLKKQLAASAESYLSAAHAISRKRYTSAKELQKSVEAEINQLAMKAQFRIEVFGSDDQENWSSTGFDSVAYLITTNPGEPLKPVEQIASGGELSRVMLALKATIEAGRKAKAGVQRTLVFDEIDTGIGGRAAEAVGKKLKGLARSNQVLCITHLPQIASFADHHYVIEKRETAGRTKTSVRLLKPEERTEEIARMLSGAKLTETSRQHAEQLLKANGY
;
A
#
# COMPACT_ATOMS: atom_id res chain seq x y z
N MET A 1 -15.72 5.57 40.98
CA MET A 1 -14.84 5.85 39.86
C MET A 1 -14.47 4.55 39.14
N LEU A 2 -15.47 3.82 38.63
CA LEU A 2 -15.26 2.53 37.94
C LEU A 2 -16.55 2.15 37.17
N ASP A 3 -17.10 3.10 36.36
CA ASP A 3 -18.27 2.77 35.53
C ASP A 3 -18.39 3.56 34.20
N CYS A 4 -17.37 4.36 33.84
CA CYS A 4 -17.33 5.02 32.54
C CYS A 4 -16.56 4.23 31.46
N ALA A 5 -15.86 3.16 31.83
CA ALA A 5 -15.02 2.41 30.89
C ALA A 5 -15.72 1.21 30.24
N GLN A 6 -16.98 0.90 30.63
CA GLN A 6 -17.71 -0.28 30.11
C GLN A 6 -18.75 0.02 29.04
N SER A 7 -19.09 1.28 28.78
CA SER A 7 -20.02 1.64 27.68
C SER A 7 -19.35 1.81 26.30
N TRP A 8 -18.03 1.69 26.23
CA TRP A 8 -17.23 1.91 25.00
C TRP A 8 -16.99 0.65 24.14
N ARG A 9 -17.48 -0.53 24.57
CA ARG A 9 -17.14 -1.82 23.95
C ARG A 9 -18.12 -2.34 22.89
N LEU A 10 -19.00 -1.52 22.32
CA LEU A 10 -19.97 -1.96 21.29
C LEU A 10 -19.93 -1.11 19.99
N ILE A 11 -18.86 -0.40 19.72
CA ILE A 11 -18.64 0.25 18.42
C ILE A 11 -17.43 -0.43 17.81
N GLU A 12 -17.71 -1.32 16.86
CA GLU A 12 -16.69 -2.05 16.09
C GLU A 12 -15.82 -1.07 15.31
N ASP A 13 -14.52 -1.34 15.29
CA ASP A 13 -13.39 -0.71 14.63
C ASP A 13 -13.71 0.17 13.39
N HIS A 14 -13.68 1.49 13.57
CA HIS A 14 -13.95 2.44 12.49
C HIS A 14 -12.96 3.61 12.54
N PRO A 15 -12.46 4.10 11.39
CA PRO A 15 -11.50 5.19 11.37
C PRO A 15 -12.11 6.48 11.91
N VAL A 16 -11.56 6.95 13.01
CA VAL A 16 -11.96 8.16 13.73
C VAL A 16 -10.71 8.94 14.09
N LEU A 17 -10.69 10.24 13.89
CA LEU A 17 -9.60 11.09 14.39
C LEU A 17 -9.66 11.16 15.91
N LEU A 18 -8.69 10.54 16.59
CA LEU A 18 -8.59 10.52 18.05
C LEU A 18 -7.90 11.77 18.57
N GLU A 19 -6.77 12.15 17.96
CA GLU A 19 -5.98 13.29 18.41
C GLU A 19 -5.40 14.03 17.22
N LEU A 20 -5.39 15.38 17.31
CA LEU A 20 -4.69 16.26 16.40
C LEU A 20 -3.71 17.13 17.19
N ARG A 21 -2.43 17.06 16.86
CA ARG A 21 -1.37 17.89 17.44
C ARG A 21 -0.78 18.81 16.38
N VAL A 22 -0.62 20.06 16.76
CA VAL A 22 -0.09 21.12 15.89
C VAL A 22 0.97 21.90 16.64
N GLU A 23 2.17 21.98 16.10
CA GLU A 23 3.29 22.70 16.70
C GLU A 23 3.87 23.70 15.70
N ASN A 24 4.09 24.93 16.16
CA ASN A 24 4.70 26.01 15.39
C ASN A 24 4.02 26.27 14.03
N TYR A 25 2.70 26.22 14.00
CA TYR A 25 1.89 26.40 12.79
C TYR A 25 1.22 27.78 12.81
N ALA A 26 1.52 28.65 11.86
CA ALA A 26 0.98 29.99 11.74
C ALA A 26 1.06 30.76 13.08
N VAL A 27 -0.06 31.00 13.75
CA VAL A 27 -0.13 31.65 15.06
C VAL A 27 -0.11 30.71 16.25
N ILE A 28 -0.18 29.38 15.99
CA ILE A 28 -0.20 28.34 17.02
C ILE A 28 1.22 27.98 17.43
N ASP A 29 1.52 28.02 18.72
CA ASP A 29 2.78 27.57 19.32
C ASP A 29 2.78 26.05 19.48
N SER A 30 1.84 25.56 20.28
CA SER A 30 1.58 24.14 20.48
C SER A 30 0.13 23.95 20.85
N LEU A 31 -0.52 22.99 20.22
CA LEU A 31 -1.90 22.64 20.45
C LEU A 31 -2.07 21.13 20.34
N SER A 32 -2.78 20.51 21.28
CA SER A 32 -3.26 19.13 21.20
C SER A 32 -4.76 19.13 21.47
N VAL A 33 -5.51 18.44 20.62
CA VAL A 33 -6.98 18.30 20.74
C VAL A 33 -7.31 16.82 20.60
N GLU A 34 -7.99 16.29 21.61
CA GLU A 34 -8.58 14.95 21.57
C GLU A 34 -10.04 15.09 21.13
N PHE A 35 -10.44 14.28 20.16
CA PHE A 35 -11.80 14.25 19.64
C PHE A 35 -12.50 12.95 20.04
N ALA A 36 -13.82 13.03 20.16
CA ALA A 36 -14.63 11.87 20.47
C ALA A 36 -15.52 11.47 19.28
N PRO A 37 -16.09 10.26 19.24
CA PRO A 37 -17.12 9.90 18.26
C PRO A 37 -18.32 10.83 18.32
N GLY A 38 -19.08 10.90 17.22
CA GLY A 38 -20.26 11.76 17.15
C GLY A 38 -19.99 13.16 16.62
N LEU A 39 -20.81 14.12 16.99
CA LEU A 39 -20.74 15.51 16.52
C LEU A 39 -19.83 16.35 17.43
N ASN A 40 -18.62 16.62 16.97
CA ASN A 40 -17.66 17.50 17.61
C ASN A 40 -17.78 18.93 17.01
N LEU A 41 -18.13 19.89 17.83
CA LEU A 41 -18.36 21.25 17.41
C LEU A 41 -17.32 22.19 17.99
N LEU A 42 -16.75 23.05 17.14
CA LEU A 42 -15.72 23.99 17.51
C LEU A 42 -16.28 25.42 17.37
N THR A 43 -16.30 26.16 18.49
CA THR A 43 -16.68 27.59 18.53
C THR A 43 -15.50 28.45 18.96
N GLY A 44 -15.63 29.73 18.87
CA GLY A 44 -14.60 30.68 19.26
C GLY A 44 -14.69 31.97 18.45
N GLU A 45 -13.90 32.98 18.80
CA GLU A 45 -13.88 34.27 18.09
C GLU A 45 -13.31 34.12 16.67
N THR A 46 -13.76 34.99 15.75
CA THR A 46 -13.23 35.06 14.38
C THR A 46 -11.73 35.38 14.39
N GLY A 47 -10.95 34.66 13.56
CA GLY A 47 -9.48 34.77 13.54
C GLY A 47 -8.76 34.02 14.68
N ALA A 48 -9.48 33.24 15.51
CA ALA A 48 -8.91 32.51 16.64
C ALA A 48 -8.13 31.21 16.25
N GLY A 49 -7.96 30.97 14.97
CA GLY A 49 -7.26 29.75 14.53
C GLY A 49 -8.19 28.57 14.23
N LYS A 50 -9.50 28.82 14.07
CA LYS A 50 -10.48 27.78 13.71
C LYS A 50 -10.11 27.09 12.40
N SER A 51 -9.91 27.85 11.32
CA SER A 51 -9.52 27.34 10.01
C SER A 51 -8.12 26.70 10.03
N ILE A 52 -7.24 27.15 10.93
CA ILE A 52 -5.89 26.56 11.08
C ILE A 52 -5.95 25.07 11.46
N LEU A 53 -6.94 24.64 12.25
CA LEU A 53 -7.11 23.21 12.59
C LEU A 53 -7.52 22.39 11.37
N ILE A 54 -8.37 22.97 10.51
CA ILE A 54 -8.78 22.34 9.25
C ILE A 54 -7.60 22.26 8.28
N ASP A 55 -6.87 23.37 8.12
CA ASP A 55 -5.68 23.43 7.28
C ASP A 55 -4.60 22.42 7.76
N ALA A 56 -4.44 22.28 9.09
CA ALA A 56 -3.54 21.29 9.67
C ALA A 56 -3.98 19.85 9.37
N LEU A 57 -5.28 19.57 9.45
CA LEU A 57 -5.81 18.26 9.09
C LEU A 57 -5.68 17.99 7.59
N ALA A 58 -5.98 18.98 6.73
CA ALA A 58 -5.79 18.89 5.28
C ALA A 58 -4.34 18.58 4.91
N LEU A 59 -3.41 19.18 5.63
CA LEU A 59 -1.99 18.91 5.47
C LEU A 59 -1.65 17.43 5.74
N LEU A 60 -2.26 16.81 6.75
CA LEU A 60 -2.10 15.37 7.05
C LEU A 60 -2.72 14.48 5.97
N LEU A 61 -3.74 14.96 5.27
CA LEU A 61 -4.39 14.23 4.17
C LEU A 61 -3.69 14.41 2.81
N GLY A 62 -2.56 15.10 2.77
CA GLY A 62 -1.72 15.20 1.57
C GLY A 62 -1.81 16.50 0.80
N ASP A 63 -2.37 17.55 1.38
CA ASP A 63 -2.45 18.87 0.78
C ASP A 63 -1.08 19.53 0.60
N LYS A 64 -1.06 20.59 -0.24
CA LYS A 64 0.16 21.30 -0.58
C LYS A 64 0.69 22.08 0.63
N ALA A 65 1.93 21.79 1.00
CA ALA A 65 2.62 22.52 2.06
C ALA A 65 3.16 23.87 1.56
N SER A 66 3.08 24.90 2.41
CA SER A 66 3.70 26.21 2.19
C SER A 66 4.62 26.57 3.36
N THR A 67 5.71 27.30 3.09
CA THR A 67 6.60 27.84 4.13
C THR A 67 5.91 28.88 5.00
N GLU A 68 4.85 29.52 4.51
CA GLU A 68 4.02 30.47 5.25
C GLU A 68 3.27 29.84 6.42
N MET A 69 3.09 28.51 6.38
CA MET A 69 2.50 27.73 7.47
C MET A 69 3.43 27.66 8.70
N VAL A 70 4.74 27.90 8.52
CA VAL A 70 5.70 27.86 9.63
C VAL A 70 5.59 29.14 10.43
N ARG A 71 5.41 28.99 11.75
CA ARG A 71 5.31 30.13 12.67
C ARG A 71 6.56 31.01 12.60
N HIS A 72 6.36 32.31 12.58
CA HIS A 72 7.44 33.28 12.57
C HIS A 72 8.41 33.04 13.74
N GLY A 73 9.70 32.89 13.45
CA GLY A 73 10.76 32.61 14.42
C GLY A 73 10.94 31.13 14.76
N ALA A 74 10.14 30.21 14.20
CA ALA A 74 10.32 28.78 14.34
C ALA A 74 11.12 28.21 13.15
N GLY A 75 11.89 27.15 13.36
CA GLY A 75 12.67 26.48 12.30
C GLY A 75 11.84 25.51 11.46
N LYS A 76 10.76 24.97 12.03
CA LYS A 76 9.82 24.05 11.38
C LYS A 76 8.46 24.07 12.04
N THR A 77 7.45 23.67 11.31
CA THR A 77 6.14 23.27 11.85
C THR A 77 6.00 21.76 11.84
N VAL A 78 5.25 21.21 12.79
CA VAL A 78 4.92 19.81 12.90
C VAL A 78 3.43 19.66 13.10
N VAL A 79 2.80 18.82 12.28
CA VAL A 79 1.41 18.40 12.46
C VAL A 79 1.39 16.88 12.56
N SER A 80 0.65 16.35 13.53
CA SER A 80 0.42 14.92 13.68
C SER A 80 -1.02 14.62 14.05
N GLY A 81 -1.54 13.53 13.52
CA GLY A 81 -2.87 13.02 13.82
C GLY A 81 -2.82 11.53 14.14
N VAL A 82 -3.61 11.12 15.10
CA VAL A 82 -3.83 9.72 15.45
C VAL A 82 -5.26 9.37 15.04
N PHE A 83 -5.39 8.35 14.20
CA PHE A 83 -6.69 7.86 13.74
C PHE A 83 -6.88 6.43 14.23
N GLU A 84 -8.08 6.10 14.67
CA GLU A 84 -8.52 4.72 14.82
C GLU A 84 -8.89 4.20 13.43
N ALA A 85 -8.34 3.04 13.04
CA ALA A 85 -8.36 2.60 11.67
C ALA A 85 -8.91 1.17 11.52
N ASP A 86 -9.70 0.95 10.47
CA ASP A 86 -9.99 -0.39 9.99
C ASP A 86 -8.74 -0.97 9.31
N GLU A 87 -8.07 -1.88 9.98
CA GLU A 87 -6.85 -2.55 9.49
C GLU A 87 -7.08 -3.19 8.11
N ALA A 88 -8.24 -3.80 7.89
CA ALA A 88 -8.56 -4.48 6.63
C ALA A 88 -8.63 -3.52 5.44
N ALA A 89 -9.06 -2.26 5.66
CA ALA A 89 -9.15 -1.24 4.62
C ALA A 89 -7.79 -0.59 4.32
N LEU A 90 -6.91 -0.45 5.33
CA LEU A 90 -5.64 0.26 5.20
C LEU A 90 -4.45 -0.65 4.87
N LYS A 91 -4.49 -1.91 5.32
CA LYS A 91 -3.39 -2.87 5.15
C LYS A 91 -2.88 -3.00 3.72
N PRO A 92 -3.73 -3.15 2.68
CA PRO A 92 -3.24 -3.25 1.30
C PRO A 92 -2.47 -2.00 0.85
N VAL A 93 -2.96 -0.81 1.24
CA VAL A 93 -2.34 0.47 0.87
C VAL A 93 -1.01 0.68 1.59
N LEU A 94 -0.93 0.28 2.86
CA LEU A 94 0.29 0.39 3.66
C LEU A 94 1.37 -0.59 3.17
N GLU A 95 1.01 -1.86 2.95
CA GLU A 95 1.93 -2.90 2.47
C GLU A 95 2.51 -2.56 1.07
N GLU A 96 1.67 -2.08 0.14
CA GLU A 96 2.12 -1.64 -1.19
C GLU A 96 3.16 -0.52 -1.13
N ASN A 97 3.10 0.33 -0.09
CA ASN A 97 4.02 1.44 0.13
C ASN A 97 5.14 1.12 1.13
N GLY A 98 5.27 -0.13 1.58
CA GLY A 98 6.33 -0.58 2.47
C GLY A 98 6.23 -0.04 3.89
N VAL A 99 5.02 0.29 4.35
CA VAL A 99 4.74 0.76 5.72
C VAL A 99 4.07 -0.37 6.50
N GLU A 100 4.65 -0.74 7.64
CA GLU A 100 4.06 -1.74 8.51
C GLU A 100 2.83 -1.17 9.24
N PRO A 101 1.70 -1.89 9.25
CA PRO A 101 0.55 -1.51 10.07
C PRO A 101 0.91 -1.65 11.56
N GLU A 102 0.52 -0.68 12.37
CA GLU A 102 0.58 -0.77 13.84
C GLU A 102 -0.84 -0.95 14.34
N ASP A 103 -1.12 -1.97 15.13
CA ASP A 103 -2.42 -2.30 15.74
C ASP A 103 -3.62 -1.46 15.22
N SER A 104 -4.68 -1.24 15.94
CA SER A 104 -5.90 -0.50 15.51
C SER A 104 -5.71 1.01 15.23
N HIS A 105 -4.47 1.53 15.24
CA HIS A 105 -4.23 2.98 15.08
C HIS A 105 -3.28 3.27 13.92
N ILE A 106 -3.53 4.38 13.22
CA ILE A 106 -2.60 4.94 12.25
C ILE A 106 -2.15 6.33 12.71
N ILE A 107 -0.85 6.53 12.80
CA ILE A 107 -0.24 7.79 13.17
C ILE A 107 0.30 8.45 11.91
N VAL A 108 -0.28 9.59 11.54
CA VAL A 108 0.19 10.40 10.41
C VAL A 108 0.89 11.64 10.95
N LYS A 109 2.12 11.88 10.50
CA LYS A 109 2.89 13.06 10.90
C LYS A 109 3.52 13.75 9.70
N ARG A 110 3.45 15.08 9.69
CA ARG A 110 4.05 15.91 8.65
C ARG A 110 4.89 17.03 9.26
N GLU A 111 6.11 17.19 8.77
CA GLU A 111 7.04 18.24 9.16
C GLU A 111 7.34 19.14 7.96
N ILE A 112 7.32 20.45 8.14
CA ILE A 112 7.65 21.43 7.10
C ILE A 112 8.68 22.41 7.70
N ALA A 113 9.86 22.46 7.10
CA ALA A 113 10.91 23.39 7.51
C ALA A 113 10.78 24.73 6.77
N VAL A 114 11.27 25.80 7.38
CA VAL A 114 11.36 27.13 6.74
C VAL A 114 12.10 27.08 5.41
N SER A 115 13.03 26.13 5.23
CA SER A 115 13.73 25.90 3.96
C SER A 115 12.85 25.33 2.84
N GLY A 116 11.58 25.07 3.08
CA GLY A 116 10.65 24.43 2.14
C GLY A 116 10.74 22.91 2.08
N LYS A 117 11.69 22.29 2.81
CA LYS A 117 11.79 20.83 2.86
C LYS A 117 10.68 20.27 3.75
N GLY A 118 9.88 19.34 3.19
CA GLY A 118 8.85 18.59 3.91
C GLY A 118 9.29 17.16 4.19
N ARG A 119 8.84 16.60 5.32
CA ARG A 119 8.96 15.18 5.66
C ARG A 119 7.59 14.65 6.05
N VAL A 120 7.32 13.43 5.66
CA VAL A 120 6.08 12.70 5.97
C VAL A 120 6.45 11.43 6.70
N PHE A 121 5.67 11.08 7.70
CA PHE A 121 5.79 9.82 8.43
C PHE A 121 4.40 9.23 8.61
N VAL A 122 4.30 7.91 8.43
CA VAL A 122 3.14 7.10 8.76
C VAL A 122 3.63 5.98 9.68
N ASN A 123 3.01 5.82 10.84
CA ASN A 123 3.45 4.89 11.89
C ASN A 123 4.95 5.04 12.20
N ASN A 124 5.42 6.28 12.37
CA ASN A 124 6.82 6.65 12.59
C ASN A 124 7.81 6.24 11.48
N GLN A 125 7.33 5.64 10.38
CA GLN A 125 8.14 5.26 9.22
C GLN A 125 8.11 6.39 8.17
N PRO A 126 9.23 6.68 7.48
CA PRO A 126 9.26 7.67 6.41
C PRO A 126 8.28 7.30 5.29
N ALA A 127 7.49 8.27 4.86
CA ALA A 127 6.44 8.06 3.86
C ALA A 127 6.42 9.18 2.81
N THR A 128 5.56 9.05 1.81
CA THR A 128 5.38 10.02 0.74
C THR A 128 4.07 10.78 0.86
N VAL A 129 3.98 11.97 0.24
CA VAL A 129 2.70 12.70 0.12
C VAL A 129 1.70 11.91 -0.73
N ALA A 130 2.17 11.09 -1.66
CA ALA A 130 1.30 10.23 -2.47
C ALA A 130 0.57 9.20 -1.60
N LEU A 131 1.27 8.58 -0.64
CA LEU A 131 0.65 7.67 0.33
C LEU A 131 -0.42 8.39 1.16
N LEU A 132 -0.17 9.63 1.63
CA LEU A 132 -1.19 10.39 2.36
C LEU A 132 -2.47 10.58 1.55
N ARG A 133 -2.35 10.87 0.25
CA ARG A 133 -3.49 11.01 -0.66
C ARG A 133 -4.24 9.70 -0.89
N GLN A 134 -3.55 8.57 -0.86
CA GLN A 134 -4.19 7.25 -0.93
C GLN A 134 -4.95 6.91 0.37
N LEU A 135 -4.43 7.32 1.52
CA LEU A 135 -5.05 7.11 2.82
C LEU A 135 -6.22 8.09 3.10
N ALA A 136 -6.16 9.32 2.57
CA ALA A 136 -7.13 10.37 2.83
C ALA A 136 -8.60 9.93 2.65
N PRO A 137 -9.02 9.24 1.56
CA PRO A 137 -10.43 8.85 1.37
C PRO A 137 -10.96 7.90 2.46
N VAL A 138 -10.08 7.19 3.15
CA VAL A 138 -10.42 6.26 4.23
C VAL A 138 -10.44 6.98 5.58
N LEU A 139 -9.51 7.91 5.83
CA LEU A 139 -9.32 8.57 7.11
C LEU A 139 -10.30 9.72 7.33
N ALA A 140 -10.35 10.68 6.41
CA ALA A 140 -11.18 11.86 6.58
C ALA A 140 -11.58 12.51 5.26
N SER A 141 -12.66 13.29 5.30
CA SER A 141 -13.14 14.11 4.17
C SER A 141 -13.38 15.54 4.66
N ILE A 142 -12.69 16.51 4.09
CA ILE A 142 -12.79 17.93 4.44
C ILE A 142 -13.70 18.63 3.43
N HIS A 143 -14.59 19.47 3.94
CA HIS A 143 -15.54 20.30 3.17
C HIS A 143 -15.36 21.76 3.58
N ALA A 144 -14.34 22.41 3.01
CA ALA A 144 -13.97 23.81 3.21
C ALA A 144 -13.88 24.55 1.87
N GLN A 145 -13.86 25.88 1.92
CA GLN A 145 -14.03 26.76 0.75
C GLN A 145 -13.09 26.48 -0.44
N ASN A 146 -11.82 26.13 -0.18
CA ASN A 146 -10.83 25.90 -1.24
C ASN A 146 -10.59 24.42 -1.58
N GLU A 147 -10.97 23.50 -0.70
CA GLU A 147 -10.65 22.07 -0.82
C GLU A 147 -11.79 21.27 -1.41
N THR A 148 -13.04 21.69 -1.17
CA THR A 148 -14.22 20.99 -1.68
C THR A 148 -14.24 20.91 -3.20
N ILE A 149 -13.69 21.93 -3.88
CA ILE A 149 -13.63 22.00 -5.35
C ILE A 149 -12.64 20.97 -5.89
N LEU A 150 -11.48 20.81 -5.27
CA LEU A 150 -10.44 19.86 -5.68
C LEU A 150 -10.81 18.41 -5.34
N ALA A 151 -11.51 18.19 -4.22
CA ALA A 151 -11.97 16.87 -3.78
C ALA A 151 -13.26 16.40 -4.49
N PHE A 152 -13.88 17.25 -5.34
CA PHE A 152 -15.12 16.97 -6.06
C PHE A 152 -14.90 16.91 -7.57
N ASP A 153 -13.77 16.31 -7.98
CA ASP A 153 -13.46 16.06 -9.39
C ASP A 153 -14.35 14.99 -10.03
N GLY A 154 -14.16 14.75 -11.31
CA GLY A 154 -14.93 13.76 -12.07
C GLY A 154 -14.95 12.36 -11.44
N PRO A 155 -13.80 11.78 -11.10
CA PRO A 155 -13.71 10.50 -10.41
C PRO A 155 -14.43 10.47 -9.06
N ALA A 156 -14.28 11.52 -8.23
CA ALA A 156 -14.95 11.59 -6.93
C ALA A 156 -16.48 11.65 -7.07
N ARG A 157 -17.00 12.42 -8.03
CA ARG A 157 -18.44 12.48 -8.34
C ARG A 157 -18.99 11.13 -8.79
N LEU A 158 -18.28 10.44 -9.67
CA LEU A 158 -18.66 9.11 -10.14
C LEU A 158 -18.65 8.11 -8.98
N GLY A 159 -17.62 8.16 -8.12
CA GLY A 159 -17.52 7.32 -6.92
C GLY A 159 -18.66 7.54 -5.92
N LEU A 160 -19.13 8.79 -5.75
CA LEU A 160 -20.30 9.09 -4.92
C LEU A 160 -21.58 8.45 -5.49
N LEU A 161 -21.78 8.54 -6.81
CA LEU A 161 -22.92 7.89 -7.48
C LEU A 161 -22.83 6.38 -7.36
N ASP A 162 -21.66 5.78 -7.57
CA ASP A 162 -21.44 4.33 -7.43
C ASP A 162 -21.70 3.86 -5.99
N THR A 163 -21.27 4.64 -5.00
CA THR A 163 -21.55 4.37 -3.58
C THR A 163 -23.05 4.34 -3.31
N TYR A 164 -23.80 5.32 -3.81
CA TYR A 164 -25.25 5.37 -3.66
C TYR A 164 -25.94 4.21 -4.41
N ALA A 165 -25.47 3.89 -5.62
CA ALA A 165 -25.99 2.80 -6.43
C ALA A 165 -25.64 1.39 -5.89
N GLY A 166 -24.72 1.30 -4.92
CA GLY A 166 -24.20 0.04 -4.41
C GLY A 166 -23.43 -0.76 -5.48
N ASN A 167 -22.70 -0.07 -6.36
CA ASN A 167 -21.90 -0.70 -7.38
C ASN A 167 -20.60 -1.26 -6.79
N HIS A 168 -20.28 -2.50 -7.14
CA HIS A 168 -18.99 -3.14 -6.91
C HIS A 168 -18.23 -3.14 -8.23
N LEU A 169 -17.05 -2.52 -8.27
CA LEU A 169 -16.30 -2.33 -9.52
C LEU A 169 -15.20 -3.37 -9.72
N ASP A 170 -15.00 -4.31 -8.78
CA ASP A 170 -13.90 -5.29 -8.82
C ASP A 170 -13.94 -6.16 -10.09
N GLU A 171 -15.12 -6.62 -10.47
CA GLU A 171 -15.30 -7.40 -11.69
C GLU A 171 -14.99 -6.57 -12.96
N LEU A 172 -15.42 -5.32 -12.98
CA LEU A 172 -15.15 -4.40 -14.10
C LEU A 172 -13.67 -4.07 -14.21
N LEU A 173 -13.02 -3.81 -13.06
CA LEU A 173 -11.58 -3.58 -12.97
C LEU A 173 -10.78 -4.78 -13.51
N ALA A 174 -11.13 -6.00 -13.09
CA ALA A 174 -10.47 -7.21 -13.56
C ALA A 174 -10.60 -7.39 -15.08
N LYS A 175 -11.80 -7.12 -15.64
CA LYS A 175 -12.03 -7.18 -17.08
C LYS A 175 -11.28 -6.09 -17.85
N TYR A 176 -11.18 -4.89 -17.28
CA TYR A 176 -10.40 -3.80 -17.86
C TYR A 176 -8.91 -4.14 -17.89
N GLN A 177 -8.37 -4.66 -16.79
CA GLN A 177 -6.97 -5.09 -16.70
C GLN A 177 -6.64 -6.21 -17.69
N ALA A 178 -7.54 -7.20 -17.83
CA ALA A 178 -7.38 -8.27 -18.82
C ALA A 178 -7.35 -7.72 -20.25
N TRP A 179 -8.25 -6.80 -20.61
CA TRP A 179 -8.26 -6.16 -21.92
C TRP A 179 -7.00 -5.32 -22.18
N THR A 180 -6.59 -4.50 -21.19
CA THR A 180 -5.40 -3.65 -21.31
C THR A 180 -4.13 -4.49 -21.45
N SER A 181 -3.99 -5.57 -20.66
CA SER A 181 -2.85 -6.47 -20.74
C SER A 181 -2.68 -7.10 -22.13
N ILE A 182 -3.79 -7.52 -22.77
CA ILE A 182 -3.76 -8.06 -24.13
C ILE A 182 -3.36 -6.96 -25.13
N LYS A 183 -3.92 -5.76 -24.99
CA LYS A 183 -3.62 -4.61 -25.85
C LYS A 183 -2.13 -4.21 -25.76
N ASP A 184 -1.58 -4.15 -24.55
CA ASP A 184 -0.19 -3.80 -24.30
C ASP A 184 0.74 -4.88 -24.88
N ARG A 185 0.37 -6.16 -24.72
CA ARG A 185 1.12 -7.27 -25.30
C ARG A 185 1.15 -7.22 -26.84
N MET A 186 0.04 -6.85 -27.47
CA MET A 186 -0.02 -6.64 -28.91
C MET A 186 0.86 -5.47 -29.34
N ALA A 187 0.80 -4.35 -28.61
CA ALA A 187 1.61 -3.18 -28.91
C ALA A 187 3.12 -3.45 -28.74
N GLU A 188 3.51 -4.26 -27.77
CA GLU A 188 4.89 -4.71 -27.58
C GLU A 188 5.38 -5.54 -28.79
N LEU A 189 4.56 -6.48 -29.24
CA LEU A 189 4.87 -7.30 -30.42
C LEU A 189 4.90 -6.51 -31.74
N GLU A 190 4.18 -5.40 -31.83
CA GLU A 190 4.15 -4.55 -33.04
C GLU A 190 5.34 -3.58 -33.17
N ARG A 191 5.96 -3.20 -32.04
CA ARG A 191 6.94 -2.10 -31.99
C ARG A 191 8.21 -2.29 -32.84
N ASP A 192 8.62 -3.52 -33.20
CA ASP A 192 9.98 -3.73 -33.70
C ASP A 192 10.06 -4.59 -34.98
N GLU A 193 9.54 -4.09 -36.11
CA GLU A 193 9.72 -4.79 -37.39
C GLU A 193 11.14 -4.70 -37.95
N GLN A 194 11.83 -3.56 -37.76
CA GLN A 194 13.21 -3.39 -38.26
C GLN A 194 14.27 -4.07 -37.39
N ASP A 195 14.06 -4.08 -36.09
CA ASP A 195 14.95 -4.79 -35.15
C ASP A 195 14.67 -6.29 -35.11
N ARG A 196 13.46 -6.70 -35.49
CA ARG A 196 13.02 -8.10 -35.49
C ARG A 196 13.94 -9.01 -36.31
N LEU A 197 14.24 -8.65 -37.55
CA LEU A 197 15.09 -9.47 -38.42
C LEU A 197 16.48 -9.66 -37.83
N ARG A 198 17.07 -8.58 -37.28
CA ARG A 198 18.37 -8.66 -36.59
C ARG A 198 18.29 -9.52 -35.34
N MET A 199 17.23 -9.46 -34.58
CA MET A 199 17.02 -10.26 -33.39
C MET A 199 16.78 -11.73 -33.71
N VAL A 200 16.02 -12.04 -34.75
CA VAL A 200 15.84 -13.41 -35.24
C VAL A 200 17.18 -14.05 -35.62
N ASP A 201 18.00 -13.35 -36.40
CA ASP A 201 19.32 -13.84 -36.82
C ASP A 201 20.25 -14.04 -35.59
N LEU A 202 20.27 -13.07 -34.68
CA LEU A 202 21.07 -13.13 -33.46
C LEU A 202 20.67 -14.27 -32.57
N TRP A 203 19.38 -14.37 -32.26
CA TRP A 203 18.87 -15.40 -31.35
C TRP A 203 18.90 -16.79 -31.96
N SER A 204 18.68 -16.91 -33.27
CA SER A 204 18.86 -18.19 -33.98
C SER A 204 20.30 -18.69 -33.89
N PHE A 205 21.28 -17.77 -34.06
CA PHE A 205 22.68 -18.09 -33.88
C PHE A 205 23.02 -18.52 -32.46
N GLN A 206 22.55 -17.75 -31.46
CA GLN A 206 22.80 -18.04 -30.04
C GLN A 206 22.17 -19.36 -29.61
N LYS A 207 20.91 -19.60 -30.00
CA LYS A 207 20.22 -20.88 -29.77
C LYS A 207 21.01 -22.05 -30.34
N LYS A 208 21.41 -21.94 -31.61
CA LYS A 208 22.17 -23.00 -32.28
C LYS A 208 23.54 -23.25 -31.63
N GLU A 209 24.24 -22.19 -31.21
CA GLU A 209 25.54 -22.31 -30.51
C GLU A 209 25.37 -23.05 -29.16
N ILE A 210 24.33 -22.72 -28.39
CA ILE A 210 24.06 -23.33 -27.08
C ILE A 210 23.56 -24.79 -27.25
N GLU A 211 22.59 -25.03 -28.13
CA GLU A 211 22.03 -26.37 -28.38
C GLU A 211 23.10 -27.34 -28.94
N SER A 212 23.96 -26.86 -29.86
CA SER A 212 25.03 -27.69 -30.42
C SER A 212 26.05 -28.10 -29.37
N ALA A 213 26.18 -27.35 -28.30
CA ALA A 213 27.07 -27.67 -27.21
C ALA A 213 26.54 -28.78 -26.29
N GLN A 214 25.26 -29.12 -26.35
CA GLN A 214 24.61 -30.19 -25.55
C GLN A 214 25.01 -30.14 -24.07
N LEU A 215 24.82 -28.99 -23.46
CA LEU A 215 25.22 -28.72 -22.07
C LEU A 215 24.48 -29.59 -21.08
N GLN A 216 25.16 -30.04 -20.04
CA GLN A 216 24.57 -30.79 -18.94
C GLN A 216 24.79 -30.03 -17.61
N PRO A 217 23.78 -29.92 -16.72
CA PRO A 217 23.96 -29.32 -15.42
C PRO A 217 25.11 -29.89 -14.62
N GLY A 218 26.00 -29.03 -14.11
CA GLY A 218 27.17 -29.44 -13.32
C GLY A 218 28.26 -30.17 -14.07
N GLU A 219 28.24 -30.17 -15.43
CA GLU A 219 29.25 -30.81 -16.28
C GLU A 219 30.65 -30.26 -16.04
N ASP A 220 30.79 -28.95 -15.91
CA ASP A 220 32.07 -28.27 -15.68
C ASP A 220 32.75 -28.75 -14.38
N GLN A 221 32.00 -28.91 -13.30
CA GLN A 221 32.56 -29.40 -12.03
C GLN A 221 33.05 -30.85 -12.12
N LYS A 222 32.31 -31.71 -12.85
CA LYS A 222 32.72 -33.10 -13.09
C LYS A 222 33.98 -33.14 -13.93
N LEU A 223 34.02 -32.39 -15.03
CA LEU A 223 35.17 -32.34 -15.91
C LEU A 223 36.40 -31.70 -15.25
N GLU A 224 36.23 -30.69 -14.43
CA GLU A 224 37.31 -30.08 -13.62
C GLU A 224 37.92 -31.14 -12.65
N THR A 225 37.07 -31.96 -12.05
CA THR A 225 37.51 -33.03 -11.16
C THR A 225 38.26 -34.11 -11.95
N GLU A 226 37.71 -34.53 -13.09
CA GLU A 226 38.33 -35.51 -14.00
C GLU A 226 39.69 -34.97 -14.54
N LYS A 227 39.74 -33.71 -15.00
CA LYS A 227 40.98 -33.06 -15.41
C LYS A 227 42.06 -33.10 -14.34
N ARG A 228 41.70 -32.82 -13.08
CA ARG A 228 42.62 -32.81 -11.95
C ARG A 228 43.21 -34.18 -11.70
N VAL A 229 42.43 -35.24 -11.88
CA VAL A 229 42.90 -36.63 -11.77
C VAL A 229 43.81 -37.00 -12.95
N LEU A 230 43.38 -36.77 -14.19
CA LEU A 230 44.13 -37.08 -15.40
C LEU A 230 45.47 -36.32 -15.47
N ALA A 231 45.47 -35.01 -15.17
CA ALA A 231 46.67 -34.19 -15.18
C ALA A 231 47.71 -34.57 -14.11
N ASN A 232 47.30 -35.31 -13.09
CA ASN A 232 48.19 -35.80 -12.04
C ASN A 232 48.31 -37.34 -12.07
N ALA A 233 47.84 -38.01 -13.10
CA ALA A 233 47.77 -39.46 -13.18
C ALA A 233 49.11 -40.15 -12.89
N GLU A 234 50.19 -39.69 -13.47
CA GLU A 234 51.54 -40.21 -13.20
C GLU A 234 51.92 -40.08 -11.72
N LYS A 235 51.66 -38.89 -11.11
CA LYS A 235 51.99 -38.64 -9.70
C LYS A 235 51.11 -39.48 -8.76
N LEU A 236 49.84 -39.62 -9.11
CA LEU A 236 48.89 -40.44 -8.32
C LEU A 236 49.25 -41.89 -8.40
N TYR A 237 49.60 -42.40 -9.61
CA TYR A 237 50.08 -43.77 -9.80
C TYR A 237 51.36 -44.02 -9.01
N ALA A 238 52.37 -43.17 -9.18
CA ALA A 238 53.64 -43.30 -8.47
C ALA A 238 53.48 -43.28 -6.94
N ALA A 239 52.65 -42.38 -6.42
CA ALA A 239 52.37 -42.28 -4.98
C ALA A 239 51.60 -43.50 -4.46
N SER A 240 50.63 -43.98 -5.24
CA SER A 240 49.85 -45.18 -4.88
C SER A 240 50.73 -46.43 -4.90
N MET A 241 51.55 -46.61 -5.92
CA MET A 241 52.49 -47.74 -5.96
C MET A 241 53.52 -47.67 -4.85
N ALA A 242 54.09 -46.52 -4.55
CA ALA A 242 55.02 -46.35 -3.42
C ALA A 242 54.36 -46.69 -2.06
N ALA A 243 53.10 -46.30 -1.89
CA ALA A 243 52.33 -46.65 -0.70
C ALA A 243 52.06 -48.18 -0.63
N TYR A 244 51.66 -48.78 -1.74
CA TYR A 244 51.45 -50.21 -1.85
C TYR A 244 52.74 -51.01 -1.55
N ASP A 245 53.86 -50.63 -2.16
CA ASP A 245 55.16 -51.26 -1.90
C ASP A 245 55.54 -51.21 -0.42
N SER A 246 55.40 -50.01 0.19
CA SER A 246 55.70 -49.80 1.58
C SER A 246 54.80 -50.62 2.54
N LEU A 247 53.54 -50.75 2.20
CA LEU A 247 52.57 -51.48 3.03
C LEU A 247 52.65 -53.01 2.83
N TYR A 248 52.81 -53.46 1.57
CA TYR A 248 52.57 -54.86 1.21
C TYR A 248 53.73 -55.54 0.46
N ASP A 249 54.23 -54.98 -0.66
CA ASP A 249 55.05 -55.74 -1.63
C ASP A 249 56.54 -55.72 -1.32
N ALA A 250 57.10 -54.72 -0.69
CA ALA A 250 58.53 -54.66 -0.37
C ALA A 250 58.96 -55.71 0.66
N GLU A 251 60.20 -56.17 0.55
CA GLU A 251 60.77 -57.11 1.51
C GLU A 251 60.66 -56.61 2.97
N ALA A 252 60.78 -55.29 3.21
CA ALA A 252 60.63 -54.64 4.51
C ALA A 252 59.26 -54.03 4.69
N SER A 253 58.24 -54.50 4.00
CA SER A 253 56.87 -53.94 4.09
C SER A 253 56.29 -54.09 5.50
N VAL A 254 55.26 -53.26 5.76
CA VAL A 254 54.52 -53.31 7.04
C VAL A 254 53.95 -54.69 7.29
N ILE A 255 53.40 -55.32 6.23
CA ILE A 255 52.87 -56.73 6.30
C ILE A 255 53.95 -57.76 6.60
N ALA A 256 55.14 -57.65 5.97
CA ALA A 256 56.26 -58.53 6.24
C ALA A 256 56.71 -58.39 7.72
N ASN A 257 56.89 -57.16 8.22
CA ASN A 257 57.28 -56.87 9.58
C ASN A 257 56.23 -57.32 10.62
N LEU A 258 54.93 -57.09 10.35
CA LEU A 258 53.85 -57.64 11.18
C LEU A 258 53.85 -59.15 11.19
N GLY A 259 54.22 -59.83 10.08
CA GLY A 259 54.40 -61.28 9.98
C GLY A 259 55.51 -61.77 10.86
N VAL A 260 56.66 -61.05 10.95
CA VAL A 260 57.78 -61.42 11.85
C VAL A 260 57.35 -61.20 13.31
N ALA A 261 56.75 -60.05 13.63
CA ALA A 261 56.24 -59.71 14.98
C ALA A 261 55.19 -60.75 15.46
N ARG A 262 54.33 -61.22 14.56
CA ARG A 262 53.35 -62.27 14.85
C ARG A 262 54.03 -63.56 15.32
N LYS A 263 55.06 -64.02 14.62
CA LYS A 263 55.78 -65.24 15.00
C LYS A 263 56.35 -65.12 16.44
N HIS A 264 56.95 -64.00 16.78
CA HIS A 264 57.48 -63.81 18.11
C HIS A 264 56.38 -63.68 19.19
N LEU A 265 55.23 -63.01 18.87
CA LEU A 265 54.11 -62.93 19.81
C LEU A 265 53.41 -64.34 19.97
N GLU A 266 53.30 -65.09 18.93
CA GLU A 266 52.79 -66.50 18.99
C GLU A 266 53.66 -67.35 19.91
N GLU A 267 55.00 -67.20 19.86
CA GLU A 267 55.93 -67.89 20.74
C GLU A 267 55.77 -67.40 22.21
N LEU A 268 55.65 -66.09 22.45
CA LEU A 268 55.42 -65.60 23.79
C LEU A 268 54.07 -66.01 24.38
N ALA A 269 53.00 -66.04 23.56
CA ALA A 269 51.67 -66.42 23.99
C ALA A 269 51.58 -67.94 24.37
N ARG A 270 52.50 -68.79 23.88
CA ARG A 270 52.61 -70.18 24.31
C ARG A 270 53.06 -70.37 25.74
N PHE A 271 53.85 -69.41 26.26
CA PHE A 271 54.38 -69.42 27.62
C PHE A 271 53.67 -68.51 28.61
N ASP A 272 53.13 -67.36 28.11
CA ASP A 272 52.37 -66.38 28.94
C ASP A 272 51.08 -65.95 28.23
N PRO A 273 49.90 -66.37 28.74
CA PRO A 273 48.60 -66.02 28.14
C PRO A 273 48.26 -64.53 28.02
N LYS A 274 48.97 -63.70 28.76
CA LYS A 274 48.75 -62.23 28.66
C LYS A 274 49.07 -61.70 27.26
N PHE A 275 49.87 -62.34 26.47
CA PHE A 275 50.19 -61.94 25.09
C PHE A 275 49.14 -62.33 24.07
N GLN A 276 48.08 -63.02 24.46
CA GLN A 276 47.00 -63.43 23.55
C GLN A 276 46.20 -62.22 23.04
N GLU A 277 45.96 -61.21 23.88
CA GLU A 277 45.29 -59.99 23.51
C GLU A 277 46.14 -59.15 22.51
N SER A 278 47.46 -59.05 22.80
CA SER A 278 48.39 -58.40 21.88
C SER A 278 48.51 -59.11 20.52
N LEU A 279 48.45 -60.43 20.50
CA LEU A 279 48.42 -61.21 19.26
C LEU A 279 47.12 -60.91 18.44
N THR A 280 45.97 -60.87 19.11
CA THR A 280 44.70 -60.52 18.49
C THR A 280 44.73 -59.12 17.93
N ALA A 281 45.24 -58.14 18.67
CA ALA A 281 45.38 -56.73 18.22
C ALA A 281 46.31 -56.69 16.97
N LEU A 282 47.43 -57.41 16.97
CA LEU A 282 48.32 -57.45 15.81
C LEU A 282 47.68 -58.08 14.57
N LEU A 283 46.84 -59.07 14.70
CA LEU A 283 46.11 -59.67 13.60
C LEU A 283 45.07 -58.73 13.03
N THR A 284 44.39 -57.99 13.90
CA THR A 284 43.45 -56.91 13.50
C THR A 284 44.17 -55.81 12.73
N ALA A 285 45.31 -55.36 13.24
CA ALA A 285 46.13 -54.34 12.57
C ALA A 285 46.62 -54.82 11.19
N ARG A 286 47.03 -56.12 11.09
CA ARG A 286 47.44 -56.69 9.84
C ARG A 286 46.30 -56.72 8.82
N ALA A 287 45.10 -57.12 9.21
CA ALA A 287 43.95 -57.16 8.32
C ALA A 287 43.60 -55.75 7.81
N ALA A 288 43.67 -54.72 8.69
CA ALA A 288 43.45 -53.33 8.30
C ALA A 288 44.49 -52.82 7.29
N VAL A 289 45.79 -53.21 7.46
CA VAL A 289 46.84 -52.84 6.50
C VAL A 289 46.67 -53.55 5.16
N GLU A 290 46.26 -54.82 5.17
CA GLU A 290 45.95 -55.60 3.93
C GLU A 290 44.80 -54.94 3.16
N ASP A 291 43.74 -54.48 3.85
CA ASP A 291 42.59 -53.80 3.26
C ASP A 291 42.96 -52.42 2.64
N VAL A 292 43.74 -51.63 3.36
CA VAL A 292 44.28 -50.35 2.83
C VAL A 292 45.18 -50.61 1.62
N SER A 293 46.05 -51.61 1.68
CA SER A 293 46.94 -51.96 0.58
C SER A 293 46.19 -52.39 -0.69
N ALA A 294 45.15 -53.18 -0.53
CA ALA A 294 44.27 -53.56 -1.63
C ALA A 294 43.59 -52.34 -2.24
N THR A 295 43.04 -51.47 -1.39
CA THR A 295 42.39 -50.23 -1.85
C THR A 295 43.34 -49.35 -2.67
N VAL A 296 44.58 -49.16 -2.20
CA VAL A 296 45.56 -48.32 -2.87
C VAL A 296 46.04 -48.94 -4.19
N ARG A 297 46.23 -50.25 -4.22
CA ARG A 297 46.57 -50.98 -5.47
C ARG A 297 45.44 -50.86 -6.50
N ASP A 298 44.21 -51.18 -6.09
CA ASP A 298 43.04 -51.12 -6.97
C ASP A 298 42.83 -49.71 -7.51
N TYR A 299 43.10 -48.68 -6.69
CA TYR A 299 43.10 -47.31 -7.14
C TYR A 299 44.19 -47.04 -8.18
N ALA A 300 45.44 -47.52 -7.98
CA ALA A 300 46.52 -47.34 -8.95
C ALA A 300 46.20 -48.02 -10.29
N GLU A 301 45.64 -49.25 -10.25
CA GLU A 301 45.22 -50.00 -11.44
C GLU A 301 44.07 -49.30 -12.20
N ALA A 302 43.20 -48.57 -11.49
CA ALA A 302 42.08 -47.84 -12.07
C ALA A 302 42.49 -46.46 -12.65
N ILE A 303 43.71 -45.97 -12.40
CA ILE A 303 44.19 -44.70 -12.97
C ILE A 303 44.48 -44.92 -14.46
N ASP A 304 43.59 -44.36 -15.29
CA ASP A 304 43.80 -44.28 -16.74
C ASP A 304 44.58 -43.01 -17.07
N ALA A 305 45.85 -43.15 -17.40
CA ALA A 305 46.70 -42.05 -17.85
C ALA A 305 46.56 -41.90 -19.37
N SER A 306 45.37 -41.50 -19.84
CA SER A 306 45.14 -41.23 -21.28
C SER A 306 45.36 -39.74 -21.62
N PRO A 307 46.43 -39.40 -22.31
CA PRO A 307 46.68 -38.04 -22.82
C PRO A 307 45.55 -37.58 -23.77
N GLU A 308 45.00 -38.50 -24.55
CA GLU A 308 43.89 -38.22 -25.47
C GLU A 308 42.65 -37.76 -24.67
N ARG A 309 42.30 -38.50 -23.58
CA ARG A 309 41.17 -38.16 -22.72
C ARG A 309 41.37 -36.81 -22.01
N LEU A 310 42.59 -36.53 -21.56
CA LEU A 310 42.91 -35.23 -20.95
C LEU A 310 42.68 -34.09 -21.96
N ALA A 311 43.15 -34.26 -23.22
CA ALA A 311 42.93 -33.26 -24.27
C ALA A 311 41.43 -33.05 -24.57
N GLU A 312 40.63 -34.13 -24.64
CA GLU A 312 39.16 -34.03 -24.81
C GLU A 312 38.49 -33.25 -23.68
N VAL A 313 38.88 -33.53 -22.41
CA VAL A 313 38.35 -32.81 -21.25
C VAL A 313 38.75 -31.35 -21.27
N GLU A 314 40.00 -31.02 -21.65
CA GLU A 314 40.45 -29.62 -21.76
C GLU A 314 39.74 -28.87 -22.87
N ASP A 315 39.55 -29.48 -24.03
CA ASP A 315 38.80 -28.87 -25.14
C ASP A 315 37.33 -28.64 -24.74
N ARG A 316 36.74 -29.59 -24.04
CA ARG A 316 35.36 -29.44 -23.55
C ARG A 316 35.22 -28.33 -22.51
N LEU A 317 36.13 -28.25 -21.52
CA LEU A 317 36.18 -27.18 -20.56
C LEU A 317 36.38 -25.82 -21.22
N ALA A 318 37.27 -25.72 -22.23
CA ALA A 318 37.47 -24.51 -22.98
C ALA A 318 36.20 -24.04 -23.75
N LEU A 319 35.42 -24.99 -24.27
CA LEU A 319 34.11 -24.72 -24.87
C LEU A 319 33.13 -24.19 -23.84
N LEU A 320 33.02 -24.86 -22.66
CA LEU A 320 32.13 -24.41 -21.58
C LEU A 320 32.50 -23.02 -21.08
N ASP A 321 33.77 -22.76 -20.87
CA ASP A 321 34.25 -21.43 -20.44
C ASP A 321 33.97 -20.33 -21.46
N ARG A 322 34.08 -20.63 -22.75
CA ARG A 322 33.72 -19.70 -23.81
C ARG A 322 32.23 -19.36 -23.78
N LEU A 323 31.36 -20.37 -23.55
CA LEU A 323 29.93 -20.18 -23.48
C LEU A 323 29.53 -19.45 -22.19
N LYS A 324 30.16 -19.78 -21.07
CA LYS A 324 29.95 -19.07 -19.79
C LYS A 324 30.29 -17.58 -19.91
N ARG A 325 31.40 -17.20 -20.54
CA ARG A 325 31.78 -15.79 -20.77
C ARG A 325 30.79 -15.02 -21.63
N LYS A 326 30.07 -15.71 -22.52
CA LYS A 326 29.12 -15.08 -23.44
C LYS A 326 27.71 -14.96 -22.86
N TYR A 327 27.24 -15.99 -22.13
CA TYR A 327 25.82 -16.19 -21.89
C TYR A 327 25.44 -16.34 -20.42
N GLY A 328 26.39 -16.57 -19.50
CA GLY A 328 26.09 -16.71 -18.08
C GLY A 328 27.31 -17.06 -17.24
N ALA A 329 27.23 -16.93 -15.93
CA ALA A 329 28.36 -17.22 -15.04
C ALA A 329 28.58 -18.73 -14.82
N THR A 330 27.53 -19.52 -14.90
CA THR A 330 27.53 -20.98 -14.71
C THR A 330 26.97 -21.70 -15.94
N VAL A 331 27.17 -23.00 -16.04
CA VAL A 331 26.56 -23.82 -17.11
C VAL A 331 25.04 -23.77 -17.03
N ASP A 332 24.49 -23.78 -15.82
CA ASP A 332 23.03 -23.68 -15.60
C ASP A 332 22.48 -22.32 -16.08
N ASP A 333 23.20 -21.22 -15.86
CA ASP A 333 22.83 -19.91 -16.39
C ASP A 333 22.81 -19.91 -17.94
N VAL A 334 23.78 -20.57 -18.58
CA VAL A 334 23.83 -20.70 -20.04
C VAL A 334 22.65 -21.51 -20.57
N ILE A 335 22.29 -22.59 -19.89
CA ILE A 335 21.12 -23.41 -20.23
C ILE A 335 19.83 -22.57 -20.13
N THR A 336 19.64 -21.90 -18.99
CA THR A 336 18.49 -21.01 -18.75
C THR A 336 18.40 -19.89 -19.79
N TYR A 337 19.55 -19.29 -20.13
CA TYR A 337 19.62 -18.28 -21.18
C TYR A 337 19.21 -18.86 -22.54
N GLY A 338 19.67 -20.08 -22.87
CA GLY A 338 19.28 -20.79 -24.08
C GLY A 338 17.77 -21.03 -24.19
N GLU A 339 17.13 -21.45 -23.10
CA GLU A 339 15.68 -21.61 -23.03
C GLU A 339 14.93 -20.28 -23.23
N ASP A 340 15.40 -19.20 -22.59
CA ASP A 340 14.82 -17.87 -22.75
C ASP A 340 14.94 -17.34 -24.19
N VAL A 341 16.10 -17.54 -24.81
CA VAL A 341 16.34 -17.21 -26.22
C VAL A 341 15.45 -18.06 -27.14
N ALA A 342 15.29 -19.35 -26.87
CA ALA A 342 14.42 -20.23 -27.66
C ALA A 342 12.94 -19.78 -27.58
N ARG A 343 12.47 -19.38 -26.38
CA ARG A 343 11.13 -18.82 -26.19
C ARG A 343 10.94 -17.54 -26.95
N LYS A 344 11.88 -16.57 -26.82
CA LYS A 344 11.84 -15.29 -27.54
C LYS A 344 11.84 -15.47 -29.06
N LEU A 345 12.65 -16.40 -29.57
CA LEU A 345 12.71 -16.70 -31.00
C LEU A 345 11.40 -17.29 -31.48
N ASN A 346 10.82 -18.23 -30.77
CA ASN A 346 9.51 -18.81 -31.11
C ASN A 346 8.41 -17.74 -31.13
N GLU A 347 8.42 -16.81 -30.19
CA GLU A 347 7.49 -15.68 -30.19
C GLU A 347 7.65 -14.78 -31.43
N LEU A 348 8.88 -14.57 -31.90
CA LEU A 348 9.13 -13.77 -33.11
C LEU A 348 8.80 -14.51 -34.42
N GLU A 349 9.10 -15.79 -34.50
CA GLU A 349 8.83 -16.62 -35.70
C GLU A 349 7.33 -16.86 -35.89
N ASN A 350 6.59 -17.00 -34.79
CA ASN A 350 5.15 -17.27 -34.81
C ASN A 350 4.30 -16.01 -34.59
N LYS A 351 4.87 -14.80 -34.79
CA LYS A 351 4.22 -13.53 -34.53
C LYS A 351 2.83 -13.40 -35.16
N GLU A 352 2.66 -13.82 -36.41
CA GLU A 352 1.37 -13.68 -37.12
C GLU A 352 0.28 -14.55 -36.50
N GLU A 353 0.61 -15.76 -36.09
CA GLU A 353 -0.31 -16.67 -35.43
C GLU A 353 -0.63 -16.17 -34.02
N ILE A 354 0.39 -15.75 -33.26
CA ILE A 354 0.22 -15.15 -31.93
C ILE A 354 -0.63 -13.89 -32.02
N MET A 355 -0.37 -13.00 -32.99
CA MET A 355 -1.15 -11.79 -33.22
C MET A 355 -2.62 -12.09 -33.60
N ALA A 356 -2.86 -13.09 -34.43
CA ALA A 356 -4.22 -13.52 -34.75
C ALA A 356 -4.96 -14.05 -33.52
N GLY A 357 -4.26 -14.83 -32.68
CA GLY A 357 -4.78 -15.31 -31.40
C GLY A 357 -5.09 -14.17 -30.43
N LEU A 358 -4.17 -13.21 -30.26
CA LEU A 358 -4.35 -12.05 -29.40
C LEU A 358 -5.49 -11.13 -29.88
N LYS A 359 -5.65 -10.91 -31.20
CA LYS A 359 -6.79 -10.17 -31.77
C LYS A 359 -8.13 -10.79 -31.39
N LYS A 360 -8.24 -12.12 -31.46
CA LYS A 360 -9.44 -12.84 -31.06
C LYS A 360 -9.71 -12.71 -29.56
N GLN A 361 -8.66 -12.84 -28.73
CA GLN A 361 -8.75 -12.65 -27.28
C GLN A 361 -9.13 -11.21 -26.93
N LEU A 362 -8.54 -10.22 -27.61
CA LEU A 362 -8.85 -8.81 -27.41
C LEU A 362 -10.33 -8.53 -27.69
N ALA A 363 -10.88 -9.06 -28.80
CA ALA A 363 -12.29 -8.89 -29.13
C ALA A 363 -13.20 -9.52 -28.07
N ALA A 364 -12.91 -10.73 -27.62
CA ALA A 364 -13.68 -11.40 -26.56
C ALA A 364 -13.59 -10.67 -25.22
N SER A 365 -12.40 -10.18 -24.86
CA SER A 365 -12.18 -9.39 -23.64
C SER A 365 -12.89 -8.03 -23.72
N ALA A 366 -12.89 -7.39 -24.88
CA ALA A 366 -13.64 -6.15 -25.15
C ALA A 366 -15.16 -6.33 -24.95
N GLU A 367 -15.73 -7.40 -25.48
CA GLU A 367 -17.16 -7.73 -25.32
C GLU A 367 -17.48 -7.99 -23.84
N SER A 368 -16.62 -8.73 -23.15
CA SER A 368 -16.78 -9.01 -21.71
C SER A 368 -16.75 -7.72 -20.88
N TYR A 369 -15.80 -6.82 -21.17
CA TYR A 369 -15.73 -5.51 -20.51
C TYR A 369 -16.97 -4.67 -20.79
N LEU A 370 -17.38 -4.51 -22.06
CA LEU A 370 -18.56 -3.74 -22.44
C LEU A 370 -19.82 -4.24 -21.76
N SER A 371 -20.01 -5.56 -21.70
CA SER A 371 -21.17 -6.17 -21.02
C SER A 371 -21.25 -5.75 -19.57
N ALA A 372 -20.12 -5.79 -18.84
CA ALA A 372 -20.04 -5.37 -17.43
C ALA A 372 -20.21 -3.85 -17.30
N ALA A 373 -19.54 -3.07 -18.15
CA ALA A 373 -19.62 -1.61 -18.12
C ALA A 373 -21.03 -1.10 -18.39
N HIS A 374 -21.75 -1.66 -19.36
CA HIS A 374 -23.16 -1.33 -19.62
C HIS A 374 -24.08 -1.72 -18.46
N ALA A 375 -23.80 -2.82 -17.75
CA ALA A 375 -24.57 -3.19 -16.56
C ALA A 375 -24.43 -2.15 -15.46
N ILE A 376 -23.20 -1.67 -15.21
CA ILE A 376 -22.90 -0.59 -14.27
C ILE A 376 -23.53 0.72 -14.73
N SER A 377 -23.38 1.08 -16.00
CA SER A 377 -23.94 2.32 -16.58
C SER A 377 -25.46 2.41 -16.40
N ARG A 378 -26.20 1.35 -16.69
CA ARG A 378 -27.66 1.30 -16.45
C ARG A 378 -28.04 1.56 -15.00
N LYS A 379 -27.29 0.99 -14.04
CA LYS A 379 -27.50 1.26 -12.61
C LYS A 379 -27.22 2.73 -12.28
N ARG A 380 -26.13 3.31 -12.80
CA ARG A 380 -25.78 4.71 -12.63
C ARG A 380 -26.89 5.64 -13.10
N TYR A 381 -27.43 5.42 -14.31
CA TYR A 381 -28.55 6.22 -14.86
C TYR A 381 -29.79 6.17 -13.97
N THR A 382 -30.13 4.99 -13.46
CA THR A 382 -31.29 4.83 -12.58
C THR A 382 -31.06 5.53 -11.25
N SER A 383 -29.93 5.24 -10.62
CA SER A 383 -29.57 5.79 -9.31
C SER A 383 -29.33 7.31 -9.35
N ALA A 384 -28.83 7.84 -10.47
CA ALA A 384 -28.67 9.29 -10.63
C ALA A 384 -30.01 10.03 -10.54
N LYS A 385 -31.08 9.49 -11.13
CA LYS A 385 -32.43 10.10 -11.06
C LYS A 385 -33.01 10.05 -9.64
N GLU A 386 -32.75 8.98 -8.91
CA GLU A 386 -33.20 8.84 -7.51
C GLU A 386 -32.42 9.77 -6.59
N LEU A 387 -31.08 9.73 -6.71
CA LEU A 387 -30.17 10.58 -5.93
C LEU A 387 -30.46 12.06 -6.17
N GLN A 388 -30.66 12.46 -7.43
CA GLN A 388 -31.02 13.83 -7.80
C GLN A 388 -32.23 14.33 -7.00
N LYS A 389 -33.34 13.58 -7.01
CA LYS A 389 -34.59 13.97 -6.31
C LYS A 389 -34.38 14.08 -4.80
N SER A 390 -33.66 13.11 -4.23
CA SER A 390 -33.39 13.07 -2.80
C SER A 390 -32.49 14.22 -2.36
N VAL A 391 -31.42 14.48 -3.11
CA VAL A 391 -30.49 15.58 -2.82
C VAL A 391 -31.17 16.94 -2.98
N GLU A 392 -31.97 17.15 -4.03
CA GLU A 392 -32.72 18.38 -4.24
C GLU A 392 -33.67 18.65 -3.05
N ALA A 393 -34.39 17.62 -2.59
CA ALA A 393 -35.26 17.76 -1.43
C ALA A 393 -34.46 18.11 -0.15
N GLU A 394 -33.30 17.52 0.04
CA GLU A 394 -32.43 17.81 1.17
C GLU A 394 -31.85 19.22 1.13
N ILE A 395 -31.38 19.68 -0.04
CA ILE A 395 -30.88 21.05 -0.23
C ILE A 395 -31.98 22.08 0.09
N ASN A 396 -33.20 21.81 -0.37
CA ASN A 396 -34.34 22.72 -0.10
C ASN A 396 -34.71 22.80 1.40
N GLN A 397 -34.44 21.76 2.20
CA GLN A 397 -34.58 21.82 3.66
C GLN A 397 -33.53 22.69 4.34
N LEU A 398 -32.37 22.90 3.70
CA LEU A 398 -31.27 23.72 4.19
C LEU A 398 -31.41 25.21 3.81
N ALA A 399 -32.64 25.66 3.58
CA ALA A 399 -33.04 27.04 3.19
C ALA A 399 -32.39 27.49 1.86
N MET A 400 -32.15 26.60 0.95
CA MET A 400 -31.70 26.91 -0.41
C MET A 400 -32.80 26.50 -1.39
N LYS A 401 -33.35 27.48 -2.11
CA LYS A 401 -34.30 27.21 -3.20
C LYS A 401 -33.50 26.77 -4.44
N ALA A 402 -33.10 25.52 -4.49
CA ALA A 402 -32.23 25.03 -5.54
C ALA A 402 -32.95 24.02 -6.44
N GLN A 403 -32.56 24.02 -7.72
CA GLN A 403 -32.76 22.89 -8.61
C GLN A 403 -31.43 22.15 -8.75
N PHE A 404 -31.47 20.85 -8.56
CA PHE A 404 -30.29 20.01 -8.62
C PHE A 404 -30.48 18.93 -9.70
N ARG A 405 -29.46 18.69 -10.53
CA ARG A 405 -29.48 17.69 -11.59
C ARG A 405 -28.19 16.88 -11.61
N ILE A 406 -28.33 15.59 -11.85
CA ILE A 406 -27.21 14.68 -12.09
C ILE A 406 -27.31 14.19 -13.53
N GLU A 407 -26.32 14.50 -14.34
CA GLU A 407 -26.21 14.05 -15.71
C GLU A 407 -25.11 13.00 -15.82
N VAL A 408 -25.50 11.78 -16.23
CA VAL A 408 -24.56 10.71 -16.55
C VAL A 408 -24.40 10.71 -18.06
N PHE A 409 -23.19 10.76 -18.53
CA PHE A 409 -22.85 10.77 -19.96
C PHE A 409 -21.59 9.96 -20.19
N GLY A 410 -21.40 9.45 -21.39
CA GLY A 410 -20.26 8.67 -21.80
C GLY A 410 -20.52 8.01 -23.15
N SER A 411 -19.46 7.50 -23.73
CA SER A 411 -19.51 6.73 -24.96
C SER A 411 -18.77 5.41 -24.72
N ASP A 412 -19.31 4.34 -25.29
CA ASP A 412 -18.71 3.01 -25.25
C ASP A 412 -17.54 2.83 -26.23
N ASP A 413 -17.06 3.92 -26.83
CA ASP A 413 -15.81 3.95 -27.59
C ASP A 413 -14.61 3.57 -26.72
N GLN A 414 -13.71 2.77 -27.26
CA GLN A 414 -12.54 2.25 -26.53
C GLN A 414 -11.63 3.32 -25.92
N GLU A 415 -11.65 4.55 -26.47
CA GLU A 415 -10.88 5.69 -25.98
C GLU A 415 -11.37 6.18 -24.60
N ASN A 416 -12.63 5.93 -24.29
CA ASN A 416 -13.27 6.34 -23.04
C ASN A 416 -13.25 5.23 -21.97
N TRP A 417 -12.67 4.08 -22.27
CA TRP A 417 -12.66 2.96 -21.32
C TRP A 417 -11.68 3.22 -20.18
N SER A 418 -12.15 2.91 -18.98
CA SER A 418 -11.35 3.02 -17.76
C SER A 418 -11.64 1.85 -16.81
N SER A 419 -10.88 1.77 -15.75
CA SER A 419 -11.10 0.81 -14.65
C SER A 419 -12.45 0.97 -13.96
N THR A 420 -13.10 2.14 -14.13
CA THR A 420 -14.43 2.46 -13.56
C THR A 420 -15.54 2.48 -14.60
N GLY A 421 -15.26 2.07 -15.84
CA GLY A 421 -16.20 2.10 -16.96
C GLY A 421 -15.94 3.25 -17.91
N PHE A 422 -16.95 3.57 -18.73
CA PHE A 422 -16.89 4.63 -19.74
C PHE A 422 -17.76 5.85 -19.38
N ASP A 423 -18.48 5.82 -18.25
CA ASP A 423 -19.33 6.92 -17.83
C ASP A 423 -18.53 8.04 -17.16
N SER A 424 -18.99 9.25 -17.39
CA SER A 424 -18.67 10.45 -16.64
C SER A 424 -19.95 11.02 -16.04
N VAL A 425 -19.81 11.82 -14.99
CA VAL A 425 -20.97 12.42 -14.31
C VAL A 425 -20.75 13.89 -14.05
N ALA A 426 -21.77 14.69 -14.33
CA ALA A 426 -21.82 16.09 -13.94
C ALA A 426 -22.94 16.30 -12.92
N TYR A 427 -22.62 17.05 -11.87
CA TYR A 427 -23.57 17.52 -10.87
C TYR A 427 -23.82 19.00 -11.12
N LEU A 428 -25.06 19.33 -11.46
CA LEU A 428 -25.47 20.67 -11.86
C LEU A 428 -26.44 21.24 -10.85
N ILE A 429 -26.34 22.52 -10.58
CA ILE A 429 -27.21 23.20 -9.63
C ILE A 429 -27.50 24.63 -10.08
N THR A 430 -28.67 25.13 -9.72
CA THR A 430 -28.95 26.56 -9.62
C THR A 430 -29.61 26.84 -8.28
N THR A 431 -29.17 27.91 -7.61
CA THR A 431 -29.74 28.41 -6.35
C THR A 431 -30.68 29.60 -6.54
N ASN A 432 -30.76 30.08 -7.78
CA ASN A 432 -31.61 31.23 -8.15
C ASN A 432 -32.65 30.78 -9.18
N PRO A 433 -33.95 30.92 -8.87
CA PRO A 433 -34.99 30.59 -9.84
C PRO A 433 -34.86 31.42 -11.14
N GLY A 434 -34.79 30.73 -12.30
CA GLY A 434 -34.66 31.37 -13.61
C GLY A 434 -33.21 31.47 -14.14
N GLU A 435 -32.20 31.15 -13.35
CA GLU A 435 -30.83 31.00 -13.84
C GLU A 435 -30.59 29.60 -14.42
N PRO A 436 -29.67 29.47 -15.41
CA PRO A 436 -29.30 28.18 -15.93
C PRO A 436 -28.56 27.31 -14.89
N LEU A 437 -28.71 25.99 -14.99
CA LEU A 437 -27.93 25.05 -14.19
C LEU A 437 -26.44 25.20 -14.52
N LYS A 438 -25.61 25.27 -13.50
CA LYS A 438 -24.14 25.32 -13.58
C LYS A 438 -23.52 24.17 -12.81
N PRO A 439 -22.31 23.71 -13.18
CA PRO A 439 -21.58 22.74 -12.38
C PRO A 439 -21.46 23.18 -10.92
N VAL A 440 -21.63 22.22 -10.01
CA VAL A 440 -21.58 22.48 -8.55
C VAL A 440 -20.27 23.18 -8.15
N GLU A 441 -19.18 22.90 -8.87
CA GLU A 441 -17.86 23.50 -8.66
C GLU A 441 -17.82 25.02 -8.97
N GLN A 442 -18.80 25.52 -9.67
CA GLN A 442 -18.92 26.95 -10.04
C GLN A 442 -19.80 27.74 -9.07
N ILE A 443 -20.23 27.14 -7.96
CA ILE A 443 -20.93 27.84 -6.89
C ILE A 443 -19.98 28.88 -6.28
N ALA A 444 -20.39 30.15 -6.31
CA ALA A 444 -19.56 31.26 -5.87
C ALA A 444 -19.43 31.36 -4.33
N SER A 445 -20.38 30.78 -3.57
CA SER A 445 -20.43 30.85 -2.10
C SER A 445 -19.95 29.56 -1.46
N GLY A 446 -18.88 29.61 -0.65
CA GLY A 446 -18.37 28.49 0.11
C GLY A 446 -19.43 27.86 1.04
N GLY A 447 -20.24 28.69 1.70
CA GLY A 447 -21.32 28.22 2.55
C GLY A 447 -22.44 27.49 1.79
N GLU A 448 -22.78 27.93 0.56
CA GLU A 448 -23.74 27.20 -0.29
C GLU A 448 -23.18 25.86 -0.72
N LEU A 449 -21.91 25.83 -1.14
CA LEU A 449 -21.24 24.60 -1.53
C LEU A 449 -21.15 23.60 -0.38
N SER A 450 -20.80 24.06 0.83
CA SER A 450 -20.74 23.21 2.03
C SER A 450 -22.11 22.60 2.37
N ARG A 451 -23.21 23.36 2.20
CA ARG A 451 -24.57 22.84 2.41
C ARG A 451 -25.00 21.85 1.33
N VAL A 452 -24.63 22.07 0.07
CA VAL A 452 -24.87 21.09 -1.01
C VAL A 452 -24.13 19.80 -0.73
N MET A 453 -22.89 19.88 -0.27
CA MET A 453 -22.10 18.68 0.10
C MET A 453 -22.68 17.98 1.34
N LEU A 454 -23.17 18.74 2.32
CA LEU A 454 -23.90 18.17 3.46
C LEU A 454 -25.13 17.38 2.99
N ALA A 455 -25.97 17.99 2.15
CA ALA A 455 -27.17 17.36 1.61
C ALA A 455 -26.83 16.08 0.82
N LEU A 456 -25.81 16.15 -0.02
CA LEU A 456 -25.34 15.01 -0.82
C LEU A 456 -24.84 13.86 0.08
N LYS A 457 -23.97 14.14 1.04
CA LYS A 457 -23.46 13.15 1.99
C LYS A 457 -24.56 12.54 2.85
N ALA A 458 -25.45 13.37 3.40
CA ALA A 458 -26.58 12.90 4.19
C ALA A 458 -27.51 11.96 3.38
N THR A 459 -27.73 12.28 2.10
CA THR A 459 -28.55 11.44 1.22
C THR A 459 -27.89 10.10 0.91
N ILE A 460 -26.58 10.11 0.65
CA ILE A 460 -25.82 8.88 0.36
C ILE A 460 -25.79 7.98 1.60
N GLU A 461 -25.52 8.54 2.78
CA GLU A 461 -25.50 7.76 4.03
C GLU A 461 -26.90 7.20 4.37
N ALA A 462 -27.96 7.98 4.16
CA ALA A 462 -29.33 7.51 4.36
C ALA A 462 -29.75 6.41 3.37
N GLY A 463 -29.22 6.43 2.14
CA GLY A 463 -29.46 5.43 1.11
C GLY A 463 -28.65 4.14 1.31
N ARG A 464 -27.58 4.17 2.08
CA ARG A 464 -26.83 2.98 2.48
C ARG A 464 -27.69 2.13 3.40
N LYS A 465 -28.36 1.10 2.85
CA LYS A 465 -29.01 0.07 3.64
C LYS A 465 -27.95 -0.63 4.48
N ALA A 466 -27.90 -0.31 5.77
CA ALA A 466 -27.31 -1.04 6.89
C ALA A 466 -26.32 -2.18 6.55
N LYS A 467 -25.26 -1.90 5.81
CA LYS A 467 -24.03 -2.69 5.83
C LYS A 467 -22.99 -1.80 6.48
N ALA A 468 -22.34 -2.31 7.50
CA ALA A 468 -21.27 -1.66 8.24
C ALA A 468 -20.35 -0.90 7.27
N GLY A 469 -20.59 0.38 7.13
CA GLY A 469 -19.75 1.27 6.34
C GLY A 469 -18.62 1.75 7.23
N VAL A 470 -17.41 1.76 6.71
CA VAL A 470 -16.24 2.37 7.36
C VAL A 470 -16.63 3.77 7.84
N GLN A 471 -16.64 4.00 9.16
CA GLN A 471 -16.84 5.34 9.73
C GLN A 471 -15.66 6.22 9.29
N ARG A 472 -15.92 7.50 9.05
CA ARG A 472 -14.93 8.48 8.62
C ARG A 472 -15.06 9.73 9.43
N THR A 473 -13.98 10.49 9.49
CA THR A 473 -14.03 11.86 10.00
C THR A 473 -14.51 12.79 8.89
N LEU A 474 -15.69 13.39 9.06
CA LEU A 474 -16.25 14.41 8.15
C LEU A 474 -16.06 15.79 8.76
N VAL A 475 -15.41 16.68 8.05
CA VAL A 475 -15.09 18.02 8.50
C VAL A 475 -15.88 19.05 7.69
N PHE A 476 -16.65 19.90 8.36
CA PHE A 476 -17.42 20.95 7.74
C PHE A 476 -16.99 22.33 8.25
N ASP A 477 -16.58 23.20 7.33
CA ASP A 477 -16.30 24.61 7.60
C ASP A 477 -17.27 25.51 6.83
N GLU A 478 -17.51 26.72 7.36
CA GLU A 478 -18.35 27.75 6.76
C GLU A 478 -19.78 27.33 6.41
N ILE A 479 -20.25 26.19 6.93
CA ILE A 479 -21.58 25.64 6.62
C ILE A 479 -22.72 26.57 7.05
N ASP A 480 -22.44 27.45 7.99
CA ASP A 480 -23.35 28.43 8.61
C ASP A 480 -23.29 29.80 7.94
N THR A 481 -22.46 30.02 6.92
CA THR A 481 -22.35 31.29 6.22
C THR A 481 -23.67 31.65 5.50
N GLY A 482 -24.19 32.83 5.80
CA GLY A 482 -25.40 33.37 5.17
C GLY A 482 -26.72 32.72 5.62
N ILE A 483 -26.72 31.96 6.71
CA ILE A 483 -27.94 31.36 7.27
C ILE A 483 -28.13 31.75 8.74
N GLY A 484 -29.35 31.54 9.25
CA GLY A 484 -29.73 31.71 10.65
C GLY A 484 -31.10 31.11 10.92
N GLY A 485 -31.57 31.20 12.17
CA GLY A 485 -32.89 30.73 12.55
C GLY A 485 -33.18 29.28 12.17
N ARG A 486 -34.27 29.01 11.47
CA ARG A 486 -34.72 27.67 11.09
C ARG A 486 -33.74 26.92 10.16
N ALA A 487 -33.03 27.68 9.30
CA ALA A 487 -32.04 27.10 8.41
C ALA A 487 -30.84 26.51 9.17
N ALA A 488 -30.34 27.26 10.15
CA ALA A 488 -29.26 26.81 11.01
C ALA A 488 -29.65 25.57 11.84
N GLU A 489 -30.90 25.56 12.35
CA GLU A 489 -31.45 24.40 13.05
C GLU A 489 -31.51 23.14 12.14
N ALA A 490 -31.96 23.30 10.88
CA ALA A 490 -31.98 22.22 9.91
C ALA A 490 -30.57 21.66 9.62
N VAL A 491 -29.58 22.56 9.46
CA VAL A 491 -28.15 22.17 9.31
C VAL A 491 -27.68 21.38 10.54
N GLY A 492 -27.91 21.90 11.75
CA GLY A 492 -27.53 21.21 12.99
C GLY A 492 -28.13 19.81 13.11
N LYS A 493 -29.42 19.68 12.78
CA LYS A 493 -30.12 18.39 12.77
C LYS A 493 -29.52 17.40 11.75
N LYS A 494 -29.12 17.88 10.57
CA LYS A 494 -28.48 17.03 9.55
C LYS A 494 -27.06 16.61 9.96
N LEU A 495 -26.26 17.51 10.50
CA LEU A 495 -24.94 17.17 11.07
C LEU A 495 -25.06 16.11 12.18
N LYS A 496 -26.05 16.27 13.09
CA LYS A 496 -26.34 15.30 14.14
C LYS A 496 -26.78 13.94 13.56
N GLY A 497 -27.53 13.96 12.47
CA GLY A 497 -27.92 12.73 11.74
C GLY A 497 -26.73 12.00 11.17
N LEU A 498 -25.79 12.70 10.52
CA LEU A 498 -24.55 12.14 9.99
C LEU A 498 -23.61 11.60 11.09
N ALA A 499 -23.63 12.27 12.24
CA ALA A 499 -22.77 11.91 13.37
C ALA A 499 -23.15 10.58 14.05
N ARG A 500 -24.26 9.94 13.66
CA ARG A 500 -24.64 8.60 14.14
C ARG A 500 -23.79 7.49 13.52
N SER A 501 -23.30 7.71 12.31
CA SER A 501 -22.52 6.73 11.54
C SER A 501 -21.12 7.22 11.19
N ASN A 502 -20.76 8.46 11.54
CA ASN A 502 -19.47 9.06 11.27
C ASN A 502 -19.04 9.93 12.45
N GLN A 503 -17.74 10.20 12.57
CA GLN A 503 -17.29 11.30 13.38
C GLN A 503 -17.44 12.59 12.56
N VAL A 504 -18.12 13.58 13.10
CA VAL A 504 -18.33 14.87 12.44
C VAL A 504 -17.64 15.98 13.23
N LEU A 505 -16.75 16.71 12.57
CA LEU A 505 -16.14 17.93 13.07
C LEU A 505 -16.77 19.11 12.32
N CYS A 506 -17.31 20.07 13.05
CA CYS A 506 -17.90 21.26 12.43
C CYS A 506 -17.46 22.53 13.14
N ILE A 507 -17.05 23.53 12.37
CA ILE A 507 -16.77 24.87 12.85
C ILE A 507 -18.02 25.72 12.63
N THR A 508 -18.50 26.41 13.68
CA THR A 508 -19.68 27.28 13.59
C THR A 508 -19.58 28.47 14.52
N HIS A 509 -20.27 29.53 14.13
CA HIS A 509 -20.52 30.70 15.00
C HIS A 509 -22.00 30.79 15.42
N LEU A 510 -22.87 29.88 14.93
CA LEU A 510 -24.29 29.87 15.20
C LEU A 510 -24.67 28.99 16.39
N PRO A 511 -25.33 29.57 17.42
CA PRO A 511 -25.78 28.84 18.62
C PRO A 511 -26.79 27.71 18.27
N GLN A 512 -27.61 27.90 17.22
CA GLN A 512 -28.57 26.92 16.74
C GLN A 512 -27.90 25.64 16.29
N ILE A 513 -26.74 25.70 15.63
CA ILE A 513 -25.96 24.54 15.22
C ILE A 513 -25.22 23.95 16.44
N ALA A 514 -24.63 24.85 17.26
CA ALA A 514 -23.84 24.45 18.42
C ALA A 514 -24.63 23.65 19.45
N SER A 515 -25.95 23.86 19.54
CA SER A 515 -26.81 23.16 20.47
C SER A 515 -26.98 21.66 20.17
N PHE A 516 -26.71 21.20 18.94
CA PHE A 516 -26.79 19.78 18.55
C PHE A 516 -25.52 18.97 18.84
N ALA A 517 -24.42 19.62 19.25
CA ALA A 517 -23.15 18.93 19.47
C ALA A 517 -23.23 17.82 20.52
N ASP A 518 -22.52 16.72 20.32
CA ASP A 518 -22.20 15.75 21.37
C ASP A 518 -21.06 16.30 22.22
N HIS A 519 -20.03 16.85 21.55
CA HIS A 519 -18.84 17.41 22.17
C HIS A 519 -18.63 18.83 21.67
N HIS A 520 -18.57 19.78 22.61
CA HIS A 520 -18.44 21.20 22.28
C HIS A 520 -17.08 21.71 22.75
N TYR A 521 -16.25 22.11 21.80
CA TYR A 521 -14.92 22.67 22.03
C TYR A 521 -14.94 24.17 21.82
N VAL A 522 -14.22 24.90 22.67
CA VAL A 522 -13.98 26.35 22.49
C VAL A 522 -12.53 26.61 22.14
N ILE A 523 -12.33 27.47 21.16
CA ILE A 523 -11.02 27.95 20.73
C ILE A 523 -10.83 29.34 21.32
N GLU A 524 -9.85 29.49 22.19
CA GLU A 524 -9.53 30.71 22.89
C GLU A 524 -8.14 31.22 22.52
N LYS A 525 -8.01 32.55 22.37
CA LYS A 525 -6.71 33.20 22.31
C LYS A 525 -6.41 33.85 23.63
N ARG A 526 -5.23 33.61 24.17
CA ARG A 526 -4.71 34.28 25.37
C ARG A 526 -3.38 34.90 25.07
N GLU A 527 -3.24 36.18 25.42
CA GLU A 527 -1.94 36.83 25.42
C GLU A 527 -1.18 36.48 26.69
N THR A 528 -0.02 35.86 26.53
CA THR A 528 0.87 35.55 27.66
C THR A 528 2.26 36.01 27.30
N ALA A 529 2.81 36.93 28.12
CA ALA A 529 4.15 37.51 27.94
C ALA A 529 4.37 38.13 26.52
N GLY A 530 3.39 38.88 26.00
CA GLY A 530 3.47 39.53 24.68
C GLY A 530 3.37 38.57 23.49
N ARG A 531 2.94 37.33 23.71
CA ARG A 531 2.70 36.34 22.66
C ARG A 531 1.29 35.77 22.73
N THR A 532 0.66 35.66 21.59
CA THR A 532 -0.66 35.02 21.48
C THR A 532 -0.49 33.49 21.53
N LYS A 533 -1.17 32.84 22.48
CA LYS A 533 -1.33 31.39 22.55
C LYS A 533 -2.77 31.01 22.22
N THR A 534 -2.96 30.09 21.30
CA THR A 534 -4.26 29.48 21.01
C THR A 534 -4.39 28.22 21.81
N SER A 535 -5.52 28.02 22.48
CA SER A 535 -5.88 26.79 23.19
C SER A 535 -7.24 26.30 22.71
N VAL A 536 -7.42 24.99 22.69
CA VAL A 536 -8.72 24.33 22.44
C VAL A 536 -9.03 23.48 23.65
N ARG A 537 -10.23 23.58 24.15
CA ARG A 537 -10.68 22.78 25.28
C ARG A 537 -12.13 22.30 25.10
N LEU A 538 -12.41 21.12 25.57
CA LEU A 538 -13.75 20.59 25.68
C LEU A 538 -14.50 21.33 26.79
N LEU A 539 -15.71 21.80 26.50
CA LEU A 539 -16.58 22.46 27.47
C LEU A 539 -17.29 21.44 28.35
N LYS A 540 -17.35 21.74 29.65
CA LYS A 540 -18.24 21.05 30.59
C LYS A 540 -19.70 21.46 30.34
N PRO A 541 -20.69 20.71 30.83
CA PRO A 541 -22.11 21.02 30.61
C PRO A 541 -22.51 22.47 30.97
N GLU A 542 -22.07 22.98 32.13
CA GLU A 542 -22.39 24.33 32.56
C GLU A 542 -21.71 25.37 31.67
N GLU A 543 -20.43 25.18 31.33
CA GLU A 543 -19.66 26.04 30.45
C GLU A 543 -20.26 26.11 29.05
N ARG A 544 -20.84 24.98 28.56
CA ARG A 544 -21.51 24.91 27.27
C ARG A 544 -22.74 25.80 27.22
N THR A 545 -23.54 25.81 28.29
CA THR A 545 -24.69 26.71 28.40
C THR A 545 -24.24 28.16 28.34
N GLU A 546 -23.16 28.53 29.04
CA GLU A 546 -22.61 29.87 29.02
C GLU A 546 -22.08 30.27 27.64
N GLU A 547 -21.36 29.36 26.96
CA GLU A 547 -20.84 29.66 25.62
C GLU A 547 -21.97 29.84 24.60
N ILE A 548 -23.02 29.02 24.64
CA ILE A 548 -24.20 29.21 23.78
C ILE A 548 -24.93 30.53 24.12
N ALA A 549 -25.04 30.89 25.40
CA ALA A 549 -25.59 32.15 25.80
C ALA A 549 -24.75 33.35 25.30
N ARG A 550 -23.41 33.22 25.34
CA ARG A 550 -22.47 34.20 24.78
C ARG A 550 -22.64 34.34 23.26
N MET A 551 -22.82 33.23 22.56
CA MET A 551 -23.06 33.20 21.11
C MET A 551 -24.41 33.89 20.76
N LEU A 552 -25.41 33.82 21.62
CA LEU A 552 -26.73 34.46 21.44
C LEU A 552 -26.71 35.95 21.69
N SER A 553 -25.99 36.43 22.72
CA SER A 553 -26.07 37.82 23.22
C SER A 553 -24.79 38.62 23.03
N GLY A 554 -23.73 38.01 22.53
CA GLY A 554 -22.41 38.65 22.49
C GLY A 554 -21.72 38.65 23.86
N ALA A 555 -20.85 39.63 24.09
CA ALA A 555 -20.00 39.71 25.28
C ALA A 555 -20.75 39.90 26.62
N LYS A 556 -22.00 40.38 26.60
CA LYS A 556 -22.79 40.58 27.81
C LYS A 556 -23.77 39.44 28.01
N LEU A 557 -23.43 38.55 28.93
CA LEU A 557 -24.32 37.47 29.37
C LEU A 557 -25.49 38.07 30.16
N THR A 558 -26.72 37.72 29.77
CA THR A 558 -27.96 38.08 30.47
C THR A 558 -28.66 36.82 30.95
N GLU A 559 -29.47 36.94 31.98
CA GLU A 559 -30.26 35.80 32.48
C GLU A 559 -31.20 35.25 31.39
N THR A 560 -31.75 36.12 30.55
CA THR A 560 -32.60 35.75 29.42
C THR A 560 -31.80 34.93 28.36
N SER A 561 -30.54 35.31 28.09
CA SER A 561 -29.72 34.56 27.15
C SER A 561 -29.33 33.17 27.68
N ARG A 562 -29.10 33.03 28.99
CA ARG A 562 -28.87 31.73 29.63
C ARG A 562 -30.10 30.82 29.55
N GLN A 563 -31.28 31.35 29.91
CA GLN A 563 -32.52 30.59 29.79
C GLN A 563 -32.82 30.15 28.37
N HIS A 564 -32.54 30.99 27.38
CA HIS A 564 -32.70 30.66 25.97
C HIS A 564 -31.68 29.58 25.54
N ALA A 565 -30.43 29.67 25.99
CA ALA A 565 -29.41 28.66 25.74
C ALA A 565 -29.81 27.28 26.32
N GLU A 566 -30.33 27.26 27.56
CA GLU A 566 -30.84 26.04 28.18
C GLU A 566 -32.02 25.43 27.40
N GLN A 567 -32.95 26.26 26.95
CA GLN A 567 -34.08 25.83 26.12
C GLN A 567 -33.60 25.19 24.82
N LEU A 568 -32.64 25.83 24.12
CA LEU A 568 -32.05 25.27 22.89
C LEU A 568 -31.36 23.93 23.13
N LEU A 569 -30.60 23.80 24.20
CA LEU A 569 -29.92 22.57 24.56
C LEU A 569 -30.94 21.43 24.88
N LYS A 570 -31.94 21.72 25.72
CA LYS A 570 -33.01 20.77 26.06
C LYS A 570 -33.83 20.31 24.84
N ALA A 571 -34.12 21.24 23.90
CA ALA A 571 -34.86 20.94 22.69
C ALA A 571 -34.09 19.99 21.75
N ASN A 572 -32.75 19.99 21.79
CA ASN A 572 -31.89 19.25 20.90
C ASN A 572 -31.22 18.02 21.53
N GLY A 573 -31.74 17.58 22.69
CA GLY A 573 -31.39 16.29 23.27
C GLY A 573 -30.27 16.30 24.31
N TYR A 574 -30.13 17.45 25.01
CA TYR A 574 -29.20 17.61 26.14
C TYR A 574 -29.93 17.60 27.49
#